data_7ff388f464c89ce2ba748308aacf745f
#
_entry.id   7ff388f464c89ce2ba748308aacf745f
#
_cell.length_a   1.000
_cell.length_b   1.000
_cell.length_c   1.000
_cell.angle_alpha   90.00
_cell.angle_beta   90.00
_cell.angle_gamma   90.00
#
_symmetry.space_group_name_H-M   'P 1'
#
loop_
_entity.id
_entity.type
_entity.pdbx_description
1 polymer ?
#
loop_
_entity_poly.entity_id
_entity_poly.type
_entity_poly.pdbx_seq_one_letter_code
_entity_poly.pdbx_strand_id
1 'polypeptide(L)'
;MSVVDGLIITGGGDINPKLYNAKNTDSKNISDKRDELEMSLLSSAEMHQIRTLAICRGHQMLNVYKGGTLIQDIPSQFNDANSHAEINEKTSEHVHDVHIDKESKLYDILNEQRIDVNSIHHQCIDELGDDLKISAKSSDGIVEGIETNSDWHALGIQWHPEYLKNDEVSKKLFGWLINS
;
A
#
# COMPACT_ATOMS: atom_id res chain seq x y z
N MET A 1 3.45 7.80 26.64
CA MET A 1 3.97 8.79 25.67
C MET A 1 4.45 8.01 24.46
N SER A 2 3.97 8.34 23.26
CA SER A 2 4.51 7.78 22.00
C SER A 2 5.99 8.15 21.90
N VAL A 3 6.86 7.18 21.59
CA VAL A 3 8.31 7.40 21.41
C VAL A 3 8.62 7.68 19.94
N VAL A 4 7.61 7.55 19.06
CA VAL A 4 7.73 7.71 17.61
C VAL A 4 6.66 8.68 17.10
N ASP A 5 7.01 9.47 16.09
CA ASP A 5 6.14 10.48 15.49
C ASP A 5 5.43 9.95 14.23
N GLY A 6 5.89 8.85 13.68
CA GLY A 6 5.31 8.19 12.51
C GLY A 6 5.74 6.74 12.38
N LEU A 7 4.98 5.95 11.62
CA LEU A 7 5.25 4.54 11.32
C LEU A 7 5.33 4.33 9.82
N ILE A 8 6.32 3.59 9.37
CA ILE A 8 6.37 3.05 8.00
C ILE A 8 6.26 1.53 8.07
N ILE A 9 5.28 0.97 7.36
CA ILE A 9 5.23 -0.47 7.06
C ILE A 9 5.75 -0.66 5.64
N THR A 10 6.87 -1.36 5.49
CA THR A 10 7.64 -1.42 4.25
C THR A 10 7.22 -2.55 3.31
N GLY A 11 7.66 -2.51 2.06
CA GLY A 11 7.57 -3.59 1.09
C GLY A 11 8.25 -4.89 1.55
N GLY A 12 8.04 -6.01 0.84
CA GLY A 12 8.62 -7.31 1.16
C GLY A 12 7.91 -8.50 0.53
N GLY A 13 8.15 -9.70 1.05
CA GLY A 13 7.46 -10.93 0.63
C GLY A 13 5.98 -10.93 1.01
N ASP A 14 5.23 -11.90 0.49
CA ASP A 14 3.77 -11.92 0.58
C ASP A 14 3.25 -12.19 1.99
N ILE A 15 2.03 -11.73 2.23
CA ILE A 15 1.29 -11.95 3.47
C ILE A 15 0.74 -13.38 3.49
N ASN A 16 0.74 -14.03 4.66
CA ASN A 16 0.15 -15.34 4.80
C ASN A 16 -1.37 -15.29 4.53
N PRO A 17 -1.87 -16.01 3.50
CA PRO A 17 -3.29 -16.00 3.14
C PRO A 17 -4.24 -16.41 4.28
N LYS A 18 -3.76 -17.11 5.29
CA LYS A 18 -4.56 -17.44 6.48
C LYS A 18 -5.08 -16.20 7.22
N LEU A 19 -4.37 -15.06 7.13
CA LEU A 19 -4.78 -13.81 7.79
C LEU A 19 -6.03 -13.20 7.18
N TYR A 20 -6.33 -13.53 5.93
CA TYR A 20 -7.57 -13.12 5.23
C TYR A 20 -8.43 -14.34 4.81
N ASN A 21 -8.38 -15.43 5.61
CA ASN A 21 -9.20 -16.63 5.47
C ASN A 21 -9.09 -17.34 4.11
N ALA A 22 -7.98 -17.21 3.39
CA ALA A 22 -7.74 -17.83 2.11
C ALA A 22 -6.76 -19.01 2.21
N LYS A 23 -6.82 -19.91 1.21
CA LYS A 23 -5.78 -20.91 0.98
C LYS A 23 -4.64 -20.28 0.20
N ASN A 24 -3.41 -20.71 0.47
CA ASN A 24 -2.29 -20.30 -0.35
C ASN A 24 -2.36 -20.99 -1.71
N THR A 25 -2.48 -20.20 -2.78
CA THR A 25 -2.39 -20.63 -4.18
C THR A 25 -1.09 -20.14 -4.83
N ASP A 26 -0.70 -18.88 -4.57
CA ASP A 26 0.38 -18.21 -5.28
C ASP A 26 1.26 -17.33 -4.41
N SER A 27 0.95 -17.17 -3.12
CA SER A 27 1.75 -16.35 -2.20
C SER A 27 3.11 -16.99 -1.90
N LYS A 28 4.17 -16.16 -1.93
CA LYS A 28 5.59 -16.55 -1.87
C LYS A 28 6.33 -15.79 -0.77
N ASN A 29 7.42 -16.36 -0.29
CA ASN A 29 8.31 -15.72 0.70
C ASN A 29 7.58 -15.23 1.98
N ILE A 30 6.59 -15.98 2.43
CA ILE A 30 5.76 -15.69 3.61
C ILE A 30 6.62 -15.73 4.86
N SER A 31 6.36 -14.80 5.79
CA SER A 31 6.98 -14.75 7.11
C SER A 31 5.94 -14.48 8.19
N ASP A 32 5.46 -15.52 8.85
CA ASP A 32 4.48 -15.41 9.93
C ASP A 32 4.93 -14.46 11.05
N LYS A 33 6.23 -14.46 11.38
CA LYS A 33 6.79 -13.55 12.40
C LYS A 33 6.68 -12.08 11.99
N ARG A 34 6.88 -11.79 10.70
CA ARG A 34 6.74 -10.44 10.18
C ARG A 34 5.28 -10.02 10.14
N ASP A 35 4.40 -10.93 9.73
CA ASP A 35 2.96 -10.71 9.71
C ASP A 35 2.45 -10.36 11.12
N GLU A 36 2.81 -11.16 12.14
CA GLU A 36 2.45 -10.92 13.54
C GLU A 36 2.98 -9.57 14.05
N LEU A 37 4.23 -9.24 13.74
CA LEU A 37 4.84 -7.97 14.13
C LEU A 37 4.10 -6.78 13.50
N GLU A 38 3.84 -6.80 12.20
CA GLU A 38 3.20 -5.70 11.50
C GLU A 38 1.73 -5.51 11.91
N MET A 39 1.00 -6.60 12.14
CA MET A 39 -0.35 -6.55 12.72
C MET A 39 -0.34 -5.87 14.10
N SER A 40 0.64 -6.19 14.95
CA SER A 40 0.80 -5.57 16.26
C SER A 40 1.19 -4.09 16.17
N LEU A 41 2.06 -3.73 15.22
CA LEU A 41 2.46 -2.34 14.99
C LEU A 41 1.29 -1.50 14.48
N LEU A 42 0.49 -2.00 13.53
CA LEU A 42 -0.71 -1.32 13.03
C LEU A 42 -1.75 -1.12 14.14
N SER A 43 -1.99 -2.15 14.97
CA SER A 43 -2.89 -2.05 16.12
C SER A 43 -2.42 -0.99 17.13
N SER A 44 -1.12 -0.93 17.39
CA SER A 44 -0.56 0.10 18.27
C SER A 44 -0.64 1.50 17.65
N ALA A 45 -0.37 1.61 16.36
CA ALA A 45 -0.44 2.88 15.64
C ALA A 45 -1.86 3.44 15.61
N GLU A 46 -2.86 2.60 15.35
CA GLU A 46 -4.26 2.99 15.41
C GLU A 46 -4.68 3.44 16.81
N MET A 47 -4.36 2.65 17.84
CA MET A 47 -4.69 2.97 19.24
C MET A 47 -4.12 4.32 19.68
N HIS A 48 -2.92 4.67 19.23
CA HIS A 48 -2.24 5.90 19.60
C HIS A 48 -2.33 6.99 18.52
N GLN A 49 -3.08 6.75 17.46
CA GLN A 49 -3.27 7.66 16.31
C GLN A 49 -1.93 8.10 15.68
N ILE A 50 -0.96 7.18 15.64
CA ILE A 50 0.34 7.43 15.02
C ILE A 50 0.18 7.44 13.50
N ARG A 51 0.56 8.53 12.87
CA ARG A 51 0.52 8.68 11.42
C ARG A 51 1.30 7.53 10.76
N THR A 52 0.67 6.84 9.79
CA THR A 52 1.21 5.61 9.22
C THR A 52 1.27 5.69 7.69
N LEU A 53 2.43 5.40 7.12
CA LEU A 53 2.62 5.19 5.68
C LEU A 53 2.92 3.72 5.43
N ALA A 54 2.05 3.04 4.70
CA ALA A 54 2.13 1.62 4.38
C ALA A 54 2.46 1.44 2.89
N ILE A 55 3.63 0.86 2.56
CA ILE A 55 4.20 0.79 1.21
C ILE A 55 4.15 -0.64 0.68
N CYS A 56 3.61 -0.84 -0.52
CA CYS A 56 3.54 -2.11 -1.26
C CYS A 56 2.95 -3.24 -0.39
N ARG A 57 3.76 -4.15 0.14
CA ARG A 57 3.30 -5.16 1.10
C ARG A 57 2.61 -4.52 2.32
N GLY A 58 3.11 -3.37 2.80
CA GLY A 58 2.48 -2.63 3.89
C GLY A 58 1.07 -2.15 3.55
N HIS A 59 0.83 -1.65 2.33
CA HIS A 59 -0.49 -1.30 1.81
C HIS A 59 -1.45 -2.51 1.87
N GLN A 60 -1.00 -3.66 1.42
CA GLN A 60 -1.76 -4.92 1.50
C GLN A 60 -1.99 -5.34 2.96
N MET A 61 -0.98 -5.21 3.84
CA MET A 61 -1.10 -5.52 5.26
C MET A 61 -2.09 -4.60 5.98
N LEU A 62 -2.12 -3.32 5.63
CA LEU A 62 -3.12 -2.37 6.16
C LEU A 62 -4.55 -2.81 5.79
N ASN A 63 -4.75 -3.26 4.54
CA ASN A 63 -6.03 -3.80 4.09
C ASN A 63 -6.42 -5.06 4.88
N VAL A 64 -5.51 -6.03 5.01
CA VAL A 64 -5.72 -7.27 5.75
C VAL A 64 -5.97 -7.00 7.24
N TYR A 65 -5.23 -6.07 7.84
CA TYR A 65 -5.43 -5.62 9.22
C TYR A 65 -6.86 -5.11 9.46
N LYS A 66 -7.45 -4.45 8.48
CA LYS A 66 -8.83 -3.96 8.50
C LYS A 66 -9.87 -4.99 8.01
N GLY A 67 -9.46 -6.25 7.82
CA GLY A 67 -10.35 -7.37 7.46
C GLY A 67 -10.58 -7.57 5.97
N GLY A 68 -9.86 -6.85 5.12
CA GLY A 68 -9.92 -7.03 3.66
C GLY A 68 -9.15 -8.26 3.16
N THR A 69 -9.28 -8.55 1.85
CA THR A 69 -8.67 -9.70 1.20
C THR A 69 -7.71 -9.29 0.08
N LEU A 70 -6.92 -10.25 -0.41
CA LEU A 70 -5.94 -10.04 -1.48
C LEU A 70 -6.13 -11.04 -2.62
N ILE A 71 -5.89 -10.58 -3.83
CA ILE A 71 -5.59 -11.38 -5.01
C ILE A 71 -4.12 -11.79 -4.92
N GLN A 72 -3.86 -13.11 -4.91
CA GLN A 72 -2.52 -13.65 -4.69
C GLN A 72 -1.61 -13.59 -5.91
N ASP A 73 -2.19 -13.43 -7.11
CA ASP A 73 -1.42 -13.28 -8.35
C ASP A 73 -2.26 -12.57 -9.42
N ILE A 74 -1.88 -11.34 -9.74
CA ILE A 74 -2.60 -10.50 -10.71
C ILE A 74 -2.68 -11.18 -12.09
N PRO A 75 -1.57 -11.69 -12.68
CA PRO A 75 -1.62 -12.31 -14.00
C PRO A 75 -2.53 -13.52 -14.11
N SER A 76 -2.77 -14.24 -13.02
CA SER A 76 -3.65 -15.39 -13.02
C SER A 76 -5.15 -15.04 -13.03
N GLN A 77 -5.51 -13.82 -12.63
CA GLN A 77 -6.90 -13.38 -12.48
C GLN A 77 -7.30 -12.26 -13.44
N PHE A 78 -6.35 -11.47 -13.92
CA PHE A 78 -6.58 -10.36 -14.84
C PHE A 78 -5.86 -10.61 -16.17
N ASN A 79 -6.60 -10.96 -17.22
CA ASN A 79 -6.01 -11.30 -18.53
C ASN A 79 -5.37 -10.10 -19.25
N ASP A 80 -5.75 -8.87 -18.91
CA ASP A 80 -5.32 -7.64 -19.56
C ASP A 80 -4.70 -6.63 -18.57
N ALA A 81 -4.22 -7.11 -17.41
CA ALA A 81 -3.55 -6.23 -16.44
C ALA A 81 -2.28 -5.63 -17.02
N ASN A 82 -1.99 -4.39 -16.66
CA ASN A 82 -0.70 -3.77 -16.91
C ASN A 82 0.43 -4.63 -16.30
N SER A 83 1.67 -4.44 -16.75
CA SER A 83 2.80 -5.10 -16.10
C SER A 83 3.03 -4.49 -14.72
N HIS A 84 2.57 -5.18 -13.65
CA HIS A 84 2.79 -4.80 -12.25
C HIS A 84 4.01 -5.49 -11.62
N ALA A 85 4.52 -6.55 -12.25
CA ALA A 85 5.53 -7.44 -11.68
C ALA A 85 6.92 -7.34 -12.32
N GLU A 86 7.19 -6.34 -13.13
CA GLU A 86 8.50 -6.22 -13.77
C GLU A 86 9.61 -5.89 -12.76
N ILE A 87 10.21 -6.97 -12.25
CA ILE A 87 11.49 -6.89 -11.54
C ILE A 87 12.58 -6.74 -12.62
N ASN A 88 12.70 -5.55 -13.17
CA ASN A 88 13.84 -5.16 -13.97
C ASN A 88 14.81 -4.37 -13.08
N GLU A 89 16.07 -4.22 -13.52
CA GLU A 89 17.08 -3.33 -12.91
C GLU A 89 16.63 -1.85 -12.84
N LYS A 90 15.36 -1.58 -13.17
CA LYS A 90 14.70 -0.29 -13.38
C LYS A 90 13.62 0.02 -12.35
N THR A 91 13.81 -0.41 -11.10
CA THR A 91 12.90 -0.07 -9.99
C THR A 91 12.68 1.43 -9.80
N SER A 92 13.54 2.25 -10.38
CA SER A 92 13.48 3.71 -10.38
C SER A 92 12.78 4.31 -11.61
N GLU A 93 12.25 3.50 -12.53
CA GLU A 93 11.48 3.99 -13.69
C GLU A 93 9.99 3.95 -13.40
N HIS A 94 9.25 4.91 -13.95
CA HIS A 94 7.80 4.92 -13.97
C HIS A 94 7.30 3.87 -14.98
N VAL A 95 6.32 3.05 -14.56
CA VAL A 95 5.81 1.91 -15.34
C VAL A 95 4.38 2.15 -15.82
N HIS A 96 3.52 2.68 -14.94
CA HIS A 96 2.12 2.98 -15.28
C HIS A 96 1.62 4.22 -14.54
N ASP A 97 0.47 4.71 -14.99
CA ASP A 97 -0.23 5.82 -14.36
C ASP A 97 -1.21 5.36 -13.27
N VAL A 98 -1.40 6.25 -12.31
CA VAL A 98 -2.34 6.08 -11.21
C VAL A 98 -3.23 7.31 -11.13
N HIS A 99 -4.55 7.07 -11.07
CA HIS A 99 -5.58 8.09 -10.91
C HIS A 99 -5.95 8.25 -9.44
N ILE A 100 -5.83 9.47 -8.92
CA ILE A 100 -6.07 9.83 -7.52
C ILE A 100 -7.45 10.45 -7.37
N ASP A 101 -8.21 9.98 -6.38
CA ASP A 101 -9.50 10.54 -6.02
C ASP A 101 -9.32 11.93 -5.41
N LYS A 102 -10.02 12.93 -5.96
CA LYS A 102 -9.99 14.32 -5.48
C LYS A 102 -10.48 14.52 -4.05
N GLU A 103 -11.30 13.61 -3.56
CA GLU A 103 -11.84 13.65 -2.20
C GLU A 103 -10.97 12.88 -1.19
N SER A 104 -9.75 12.48 -1.61
CA SER A 104 -8.82 11.70 -0.78
C SER A 104 -7.79 12.59 -0.06
N LYS A 105 -7.34 12.12 1.11
CA LYS A 105 -6.15 12.67 1.80
C LYS A 105 -4.90 12.59 0.92
N LEU A 106 -4.80 11.54 0.11
CA LEU A 106 -3.71 11.39 -0.86
C LEU A 106 -3.69 12.56 -1.86
N TYR A 107 -4.85 12.99 -2.35
CA TYR A 107 -4.95 14.17 -3.21
C TYR A 107 -4.52 15.45 -2.47
N ASP A 108 -4.96 15.63 -1.23
CA ASP A 108 -4.57 16.80 -0.42
C ASP A 108 -3.05 16.88 -0.20
N ILE A 109 -2.39 15.73 -0.09
CA ILE A 109 -0.92 15.63 0.06
C ILE A 109 -0.21 15.96 -1.25
N LEU A 110 -0.64 15.34 -2.35
CA LEU A 110 0.05 15.38 -3.63
C LEU A 110 -0.34 16.57 -4.49
N ASN A 111 -1.60 17.00 -4.42
CA ASN A 111 -2.23 18.01 -5.29
C ASN A 111 -2.12 17.64 -6.78
N GLU A 112 -2.23 16.34 -7.09
CA GLU A 112 -2.17 15.75 -8.43
C GLU A 112 -3.30 14.75 -8.60
N GLN A 113 -3.99 14.74 -9.76
CA GLN A 113 -5.05 13.77 -10.07
C GLN A 113 -4.53 12.53 -10.79
N ARG A 114 -3.35 12.63 -11.36
CA ARG A 114 -2.68 11.55 -12.08
C ARG A 114 -1.19 11.67 -11.88
N ILE A 115 -0.57 10.57 -11.54
CA ILE A 115 0.86 10.44 -11.38
C ILE A 115 1.34 9.19 -12.11
N ASP A 116 2.59 9.17 -12.52
CA ASP A 116 3.25 7.97 -13.02
C ASP A 116 4.06 7.36 -11.88
N VAL A 117 3.98 6.04 -11.71
CA VAL A 117 4.60 5.30 -10.61
C VAL A 117 5.43 4.11 -11.10
N ASN A 118 6.36 3.64 -10.27
CA ASN A 118 6.99 2.35 -10.46
C ASN A 118 6.08 1.22 -9.98
N SER A 119 6.32 -0.02 -10.42
CA SER A 119 5.49 -1.15 -10.03
C SER A 119 6.33 -2.41 -9.89
N ILE A 120 6.28 -3.04 -8.71
CA ILE A 120 7.06 -4.24 -8.36
C ILE A 120 6.20 -5.11 -7.44
N HIS A 121 5.03 -5.54 -7.91
CA HIS A 121 4.14 -6.41 -7.13
C HIS A 121 3.35 -7.34 -8.03
N HIS A 122 3.06 -8.54 -7.57
CA HIS A 122 2.21 -9.49 -8.27
C HIS A 122 0.87 -9.73 -7.55
N GLN A 123 0.71 -9.16 -6.36
CA GLN A 123 -0.52 -9.22 -5.57
C GLN A 123 -1.19 -7.85 -5.53
N CYS A 124 -2.49 -7.81 -5.32
CA CYS A 124 -3.24 -6.58 -5.10
C CYS A 124 -4.41 -6.78 -4.12
N ILE A 125 -5.06 -5.69 -3.72
CA ILE A 125 -6.28 -5.74 -2.93
C ILE A 125 -7.41 -6.33 -3.78
N ASP A 126 -8.19 -7.24 -3.18
CA ASP A 126 -9.42 -7.82 -3.70
C ASP A 126 -10.63 -7.12 -3.05
N GLU A 127 -10.97 -7.49 -1.82
CA GLU A 127 -11.99 -6.81 -1.03
C GLU A 127 -11.35 -5.80 -0.09
N LEU A 128 -11.94 -4.61 -0.04
CA LEU A 128 -11.47 -3.54 0.84
C LEU A 128 -11.88 -3.81 2.28
N GLY A 129 -10.95 -3.61 3.21
CA GLY A 129 -11.20 -3.75 4.65
C GLY A 129 -12.08 -2.64 5.22
N ASP A 130 -12.61 -2.88 6.42
CA ASP A 130 -13.47 -1.95 7.13
C ASP A 130 -12.74 -0.63 7.44
N ASP A 131 -13.49 0.48 7.41
CA ASP A 131 -12.97 1.83 7.71
C ASP A 131 -11.84 2.31 6.76
N LEU A 132 -11.76 1.71 5.59
CA LEU A 132 -10.88 2.14 4.51
C LEU A 132 -11.68 2.74 3.35
N LYS A 133 -11.05 3.63 2.60
CA LYS A 133 -11.51 4.05 1.28
C LYS A 133 -10.38 3.98 0.26
N ILE A 134 -10.74 3.78 -0.98
CA ILE A 134 -9.78 3.79 -2.10
C ILE A 134 -9.45 5.24 -2.40
N SER A 135 -8.16 5.56 -2.37
CA SER A 135 -7.63 6.89 -2.69
C SER A 135 -7.01 6.96 -4.09
N ALA A 136 -6.63 5.80 -4.66
CA ALA A 136 -6.04 5.76 -6.00
C ALA A 136 -6.23 4.40 -6.69
N LYS A 137 -6.31 4.43 -8.03
CA LYS A 137 -6.37 3.25 -8.90
C LYS A 137 -5.51 3.44 -10.15
N SER A 138 -4.92 2.35 -10.63
CA SER A 138 -4.32 2.28 -11.97
C SER A 138 -5.39 2.27 -13.07
N SER A 139 -4.98 2.50 -14.31
CA SER A 139 -5.89 2.52 -15.49
C SER A 139 -6.59 1.18 -15.74
N ASP A 140 -6.02 0.06 -15.33
CA ASP A 140 -6.62 -1.29 -15.38
C ASP A 140 -7.48 -1.63 -14.16
N GLY A 141 -7.68 -0.67 -13.23
CA GLY A 141 -8.61 -0.76 -12.11
C GLY A 141 -8.03 -1.35 -10.83
N ILE A 142 -6.76 -1.71 -10.81
CA ILE A 142 -6.09 -2.20 -9.58
C ILE A 142 -6.02 -1.08 -8.56
N VAL A 143 -6.27 -1.43 -7.28
CA VAL A 143 -6.19 -0.49 -6.16
C VAL A 143 -4.73 -0.20 -5.85
N GLU A 144 -4.34 1.05 -6.06
CA GLU A 144 -2.98 1.55 -5.86
C GLU A 144 -2.83 2.42 -4.61
N GLY A 145 -3.94 2.90 -4.07
CA GLY A 145 -3.97 3.71 -2.85
C GLY A 145 -5.20 3.45 -2.01
N ILE A 146 -5.00 3.37 -0.70
CA ILE A 146 -6.06 3.30 0.32
C ILE A 146 -5.74 4.25 1.46
N GLU A 147 -6.77 4.68 2.18
CA GLU A 147 -6.63 5.50 3.37
C GLU A 147 -7.73 5.22 4.38
N THR A 148 -7.47 5.48 5.66
CA THR A 148 -8.48 5.35 6.71
C THR A 148 -9.50 6.49 6.68
N ASN A 149 -10.77 6.16 6.98
CA ASN A 149 -11.86 7.13 7.14
C ASN A 149 -11.96 7.72 8.55
N SER A 150 -11.22 7.16 9.51
CA SER A 150 -11.22 7.57 10.92
C SER A 150 -10.25 8.71 11.22
N ASP A 151 -10.15 9.06 12.50
CA ASP A 151 -9.19 10.04 13.01
C ASP A 151 -7.73 9.54 12.96
N TRP A 152 -7.54 8.23 12.82
CA TRP A 152 -6.22 7.66 12.55
C TRP A 152 -5.79 7.96 11.11
N HIS A 153 -4.68 8.65 10.95
CA HIS A 153 -4.13 9.02 9.65
C HIS A 153 -3.21 7.91 9.13
N ALA A 154 -3.79 6.87 8.52
CA ALA A 154 -3.02 5.85 7.79
C ALA A 154 -3.28 5.98 6.28
N LEU A 155 -2.21 5.89 5.52
CA LEU A 155 -2.17 5.92 4.06
C LEU A 155 -1.41 4.71 3.56
N GLY A 156 -2.02 3.92 2.68
CA GLY A 156 -1.39 2.80 1.98
C GLY A 156 -1.21 3.12 0.50
N ILE A 157 -0.02 2.84 -0.03
CA ILE A 157 0.33 2.99 -1.45
C ILE A 157 0.97 1.71 -1.96
N GLN A 158 0.60 1.29 -3.17
CA GLN A 158 1.08 0.02 -3.72
C GLN A 158 2.45 0.15 -4.40
N TRP A 159 2.78 1.33 -4.93
CA TRP A 159 4.09 1.60 -5.54
C TRP A 159 5.18 1.83 -4.50
N HIS A 160 6.42 2.00 -4.97
CA HIS A 160 7.61 2.14 -4.14
C HIS A 160 8.25 3.53 -4.27
N PRO A 161 7.80 4.54 -3.50
CA PRO A 161 8.36 5.90 -3.54
C PRO A 161 9.82 5.96 -3.10
N GLU A 162 10.29 4.99 -2.30
CA GLU A 162 11.66 4.91 -1.81
C GLU A 162 12.69 4.65 -2.92
N TYR A 163 12.25 4.12 -4.07
CA TYR A 163 13.11 3.93 -5.24
C TYR A 163 13.11 5.12 -6.19
N LEU A 164 12.12 6.00 -6.13
CA LEU A 164 11.98 7.17 -6.99
C LEU A 164 12.77 8.35 -6.40
N LYS A 165 14.10 8.30 -6.53
CA LYS A 165 14.99 9.35 -6.01
C LYS A 165 14.73 10.69 -6.70
N ASN A 166 14.62 11.76 -5.89
CA ASN A 166 14.33 13.14 -6.31
C ASN A 166 12.93 13.39 -6.90
N ASP A 167 12.05 12.40 -6.87
CA ASP A 167 10.66 12.56 -7.27
C ASP A 167 9.89 13.42 -6.25
N GLU A 168 9.11 14.40 -6.75
CA GLU A 168 8.37 15.35 -5.89
C GLU A 168 7.18 14.64 -5.19
N VAL A 169 6.57 13.64 -5.81
CA VAL A 169 5.50 12.83 -5.21
C VAL A 169 6.04 12.09 -3.98
N SER A 170 7.18 11.43 -4.14
CA SER A 170 7.84 10.70 -3.06
C SER A 170 8.23 11.63 -1.89
N LYS A 171 8.77 12.82 -2.18
CA LYS A 171 9.10 13.82 -1.15
C LYS A 171 7.87 14.29 -0.38
N LYS A 172 6.74 14.52 -1.07
CA LYS A 172 5.47 14.92 -0.44
C LYS A 172 4.95 13.82 0.49
N LEU A 173 4.99 12.55 0.08
CA LEU A 173 4.56 11.41 0.89
C LEU A 173 5.38 11.27 2.18
N PHE A 174 6.71 11.26 2.07
CA PHE A 174 7.58 11.19 3.25
C PHE A 174 7.49 12.48 4.10
N GLY A 175 7.36 13.64 3.45
CA GLY A 175 7.13 14.91 4.14
C GLY A 175 5.84 14.91 4.96
N TRP A 176 4.75 14.36 4.41
CA TRP A 176 3.49 14.19 5.13
C TRP A 176 3.65 13.33 6.38
N LEU A 177 4.43 12.27 6.31
CA LEU A 177 4.62 11.38 7.45
C LEU A 177 5.32 12.04 8.63
N ILE A 178 6.32 12.90 8.37
CA ILE A 178 7.19 13.47 9.40
C ILE A 178 6.80 14.89 9.85
N ASN A 179 5.99 15.60 9.06
CA ASN A 179 5.53 16.95 9.40
C ASN A 179 4.11 16.84 9.98
N SER A 180 4.01 16.84 11.30
CA SER A 180 2.73 16.90 12.05
C SER A 180 2.24 18.32 12.20
#